data_4567a0f33041e85413493545f1939da3
#
_entry.id   4567a0f33041e85413493545f1939da3
#
_cell.length_a   1.000
_cell.length_b   1.000
_cell.length_c   1.000
_cell.angle_alpha   90.00
_cell.angle_beta   90.00
_cell.angle_gamma   90.00
#
_symmetry.space_group_name_H-M   'P 1'
#
loop_
_entity.id
_entity.type
_entity.pdbx_description
1 polymer ?
#
loop_
_entity_poly.entity_id
_entity_poly.type
_entity_poly.pdbx_seq_one_letter_code
_entity_poly.pdbx_strand_id
1 'polypeptide(L)'
;MAEQNKSWTVYWNEYVSDTYLYGTEIDFRAADDVVFKNLLMPPGTAIKTWYSMVNFQAGRVEPTLPIIDGEGRYHVAVDMDCDVPGGIFLRLVFLGKNGDEAGSLVVDQPEMDFQCPLKTYSYEAQLICAGAYTFHFHSFTISERTA
;
A
#
# COMPACT_ATOMS: atom_id res chain seq x y z
N MET A 1 -22.55 5.37 23.61
CA MET A 1 -22.37 6.00 22.31
C MET A 1 -21.26 5.28 21.55
N ALA A 2 -21.55 4.81 20.39
CA ALA A 2 -20.56 4.11 19.60
C ALA A 2 -19.61 5.12 18.98
N GLU A 3 -18.30 4.93 19.18
CA GLU A 3 -17.32 5.70 18.49
C GLU A 3 -17.25 5.22 17.04
N GLN A 4 -17.26 6.15 16.11
CA GLN A 4 -17.04 5.80 14.71
C GLN A 4 -15.56 5.68 14.45
N ASN A 5 -15.13 4.50 14.04
CA ASN A 5 -13.77 4.30 13.61
C ASN A 5 -13.54 5.05 12.31
N LYS A 6 -12.43 5.79 12.23
CA LYS A 6 -12.06 6.45 10.99
C LYS A 6 -11.52 5.42 10.01
N SER A 7 -11.80 5.65 8.75
CA SER A 7 -11.42 4.75 7.67
C SER A 7 -10.95 5.58 6.47
N TRP A 8 -9.88 5.14 5.85
CA TRP A 8 -9.30 5.80 4.67
C TRP A 8 -9.08 4.77 3.58
N THR A 9 -9.60 5.08 2.38
CA THR A 9 -9.44 4.21 1.22
C THR A 9 -8.40 4.82 0.28
N VAL A 10 -7.44 4.01 -0.11
CA VAL A 10 -6.35 4.43 -0.99
C VAL A 10 -6.55 3.79 -2.36
N TYR A 11 -6.50 4.64 -3.40
CA TYR A 11 -6.63 4.24 -4.79
C TYR A 11 -5.31 4.44 -5.52
N TRP A 12 -5.13 3.72 -6.62
CA TRP A 12 -4.01 3.93 -7.52
C TRP A 12 -4.43 4.96 -8.55
N ASN A 13 -4.01 6.21 -8.38
CA ASN A 13 -4.37 7.28 -9.29
C ASN A 13 -3.57 7.20 -10.60
N GLU A 14 -3.89 8.04 -11.56
CA GLU A 14 -3.28 8.03 -12.89
C GLU A 14 -1.80 8.41 -12.91
N TYR A 15 -1.25 8.85 -11.79
CA TYR A 15 0.16 9.18 -11.70
C TYR A 15 0.97 7.91 -11.51
N VAL A 16 2.03 7.76 -12.32
CA VAL A 16 2.86 6.56 -12.32
C VAL A 16 4.16 6.73 -11.52
N SER A 17 4.27 7.80 -10.73
CA SER A 17 5.41 7.95 -9.83
C SER A 17 5.51 6.77 -8.87
N ASP A 18 6.75 6.34 -8.59
CA ASP A 18 7.03 5.19 -7.72
C ASP A 18 6.33 3.90 -8.19
N THR A 19 6.20 3.75 -9.50
CA THR A 19 5.64 2.56 -10.14
C THR A 19 6.72 1.90 -10.98
N TYR A 20 6.80 0.56 -10.91
CA TYR A 20 7.72 -0.21 -11.73
C TYR A 20 7.20 -0.23 -13.17
N LEU A 21 7.92 0.44 -14.09
CA LEU A 21 7.44 0.64 -15.45
C LEU A 21 8.14 -0.22 -16.51
N TYR A 22 9.28 -0.85 -16.19
CA TYR A 22 10.01 -1.64 -17.19
C TYR A 22 9.20 -2.86 -17.62
N GLY A 23 8.78 -2.89 -18.88
CA GLY A 23 7.94 -3.98 -19.39
C GLY A 23 6.49 -3.92 -18.95
N THR A 24 6.04 -2.84 -18.34
CA THR A 24 4.71 -2.71 -17.76
C THR A 24 3.70 -2.20 -18.79
N GLU A 25 2.54 -2.86 -18.82
CA GLU A 25 1.31 -2.34 -19.42
C GLU A 25 0.36 -2.00 -18.28
N ILE A 26 -0.15 -0.77 -18.25
CA ILE A 26 -1.06 -0.32 -17.20
C ILE A 26 -2.25 0.40 -17.83
N ASP A 27 -3.45 0.06 -17.37
CA ASP A 27 -4.71 0.62 -17.87
C ASP A 27 -5.53 1.13 -16.70
N PHE A 28 -5.72 2.43 -16.62
CA PHE A 28 -6.54 3.09 -15.60
C PHE A 28 -7.98 3.16 -16.09
N ARG A 29 -8.74 2.09 -15.90
CA ARG A 29 -10.11 1.98 -16.38
C ARG A 29 -11.09 2.83 -15.60
N ALA A 30 -10.88 2.92 -14.27
CA ALA A 30 -11.70 3.72 -13.37
C ALA A 30 -10.84 4.07 -12.15
N ALA A 31 -11.35 4.95 -11.28
CA ALA A 31 -10.63 5.32 -10.07
C ALA A 31 -10.35 4.10 -9.17
N ASP A 32 -11.21 3.09 -9.21
CA ASP A 32 -11.12 1.86 -8.44
C ASP A 32 -10.87 0.62 -9.30
N ASP A 33 -10.35 0.80 -10.52
CA ASP A 33 -10.05 -0.33 -11.40
C ASP A 33 -8.82 -0.02 -12.26
N VAL A 34 -7.68 -0.51 -11.82
CA VAL A 34 -6.40 -0.37 -12.51
C VAL A 34 -5.92 -1.75 -12.89
N VAL A 35 -5.72 -1.98 -14.20
CA VAL A 35 -5.19 -3.24 -14.70
C VAL A 35 -3.70 -3.10 -14.93
N PHE A 36 -2.92 -3.94 -14.27
CA PHE A 36 -1.47 -3.96 -14.38
C PHE A 36 -1.03 -5.31 -14.96
N LYS A 37 -0.15 -5.25 -15.96
CA LYS A 37 0.42 -6.44 -16.57
C LYS A 37 1.89 -6.24 -16.81
N ASN A 38 2.71 -7.21 -16.37
CA ASN A 38 4.14 -7.22 -16.64
C ASN A 38 4.64 -8.67 -16.63
N LEU A 39 5.04 -9.16 -17.80
CA LEU A 39 5.52 -10.54 -17.96
C LEU A 39 7.02 -10.68 -17.66
N LEU A 40 7.73 -9.57 -17.49
CA LEU A 40 9.19 -9.55 -17.30
C LEU A 40 9.59 -9.29 -15.86
N MET A 41 8.63 -8.98 -15.00
CA MET A 41 8.87 -8.54 -13.62
C MET A 41 9.34 -9.72 -12.76
N PRO A 42 10.53 -9.62 -12.13
CA PRO A 42 11.00 -10.69 -11.25
C PRO A 42 10.23 -10.68 -9.92
N PRO A 43 10.10 -11.84 -9.26
CA PRO A 43 9.54 -11.90 -7.91
C PRO A 43 10.34 -11.00 -6.96
N GLY A 44 9.63 -10.36 -6.02
CA GLY A 44 10.23 -9.41 -5.09
C GLY A 44 10.21 -7.97 -5.57
N THR A 45 9.77 -7.71 -6.80
CA THR A 45 9.69 -6.34 -7.32
C THR A 45 8.64 -5.53 -6.56
N ALA A 46 9.01 -4.32 -6.11
CA ALA A 46 8.06 -3.35 -5.59
C ALA A 46 7.36 -2.68 -6.77
N ILE A 47 6.10 -3.03 -6.99
CA ILE A 47 5.34 -2.59 -8.17
C ILE A 47 4.93 -1.13 -8.02
N LYS A 48 4.39 -0.77 -6.88
CA LYS A 48 3.93 0.59 -6.56
C LYS A 48 4.17 0.85 -5.10
N THR A 49 4.61 2.07 -4.79
CA THR A 49 4.80 2.52 -3.41
C THR A 49 3.97 3.77 -3.15
N TRP A 50 3.22 3.75 -2.03
CA TRP A 50 2.51 4.91 -1.51
C TRP A 50 3.20 5.37 -0.24
N TYR A 51 3.13 6.69 0.05
CA TYR A 51 3.85 7.30 1.17
C TYR A 51 2.88 8.03 2.08
N SER A 52 3.13 8.00 3.38
CA SER A 52 2.43 8.83 4.36
C SER A 52 3.06 10.20 4.50
N MET A 53 4.36 10.30 4.22
CA MET A 53 5.09 11.56 4.18
C MET A 53 6.03 11.55 2.99
N VAL A 54 6.09 12.66 2.28
CA VAL A 54 6.94 12.81 1.11
C VAL A 54 7.71 14.12 1.23
N ASN A 55 8.97 14.14 0.79
CA ASN A 55 9.70 15.38 0.61
C ASN A 55 9.11 16.10 -0.61
N PHE A 56 8.17 16.98 -0.35
CA PHE A 56 7.43 17.68 -1.40
C PHE A 56 8.35 18.49 -2.32
N GLN A 57 9.42 19.08 -1.78
CA GLN A 57 10.35 19.87 -2.58
C GLN A 57 11.14 19.01 -3.57
N ALA A 58 11.48 17.79 -3.18
CA ALA A 58 12.26 16.90 -4.03
C ALA A 58 11.39 16.15 -5.03
N GLY A 59 10.21 15.67 -4.61
CA GLY A 59 9.39 14.78 -5.41
C GLY A 59 8.13 15.38 -5.99
N ARG A 60 7.63 16.45 -5.40
CA ARG A 60 6.34 17.07 -5.75
C ARG A 60 5.18 16.08 -5.79
N VAL A 61 5.25 15.06 -4.95
CA VAL A 61 4.22 14.04 -4.82
C VAL A 61 3.50 14.26 -3.50
N GLU A 62 2.17 14.33 -3.55
CA GLU A 62 1.38 14.47 -2.34
C GLU A 62 1.32 13.14 -1.58
N PRO A 63 1.37 13.17 -0.23
CA PRO A 63 1.14 11.96 0.54
C PRO A 63 -0.27 11.43 0.30
N THR A 64 -0.39 10.13 0.06
CA THR A 64 -1.69 9.49 -0.23
C THR A 64 -2.15 8.57 0.89
N LEU A 65 -1.28 8.28 1.85
CA LEU A 65 -1.62 7.42 2.98
C LEU A 65 -2.13 8.23 4.16
N PRO A 66 -3.08 7.68 4.94
CA PRO A 66 -3.52 8.35 6.15
C PRO A 66 -2.41 8.39 7.19
N ILE A 67 -2.49 9.36 8.09
CA ILE A 67 -1.60 9.43 9.24
C ILE A 67 -2.03 8.37 10.25
N ILE A 68 -1.09 7.56 10.73
CA ILE A 68 -1.35 6.59 11.78
C ILE A 68 -0.42 6.87 12.98
N ASP A 69 -0.90 6.52 14.17
CA ASP A 69 -0.17 6.79 15.41
C ASP A 69 0.55 5.53 15.88
N GLY A 70 1.75 5.73 16.43
CA GLY A 70 2.49 4.65 17.08
C GLY A 70 1.66 4.01 18.18
N GLU A 71 1.72 2.69 18.30
CA GLU A 71 0.94 1.87 19.21
C GLU A 71 -0.57 1.81 18.90
N GLY A 72 -1.05 2.59 17.91
CA GLY A 72 -2.44 2.52 17.48
C GLY A 72 -2.76 1.19 16.81
N ARG A 73 -4.00 0.75 16.97
CA ARG A 73 -4.49 -0.49 16.33
C ARG A 73 -5.32 -0.15 15.12
N TYR A 74 -5.08 -0.90 14.06
CA TYR A 74 -5.68 -0.64 12.75
C TYR A 74 -6.07 -1.95 12.09
N HIS A 75 -6.92 -1.82 11.09
CA HIS A 75 -7.34 -2.90 10.21
C HIS A 75 -6.99 -2.50 8.78
N VAL A 76 -6.38 -3.39 8.01
CA VAL A 76 -6.12 -3.17 6.60
C VAL A 76 -6.88 -4.19 5.77
N ALA A 77 -7.55 -3.73 4.72
CA ALA A 77 -8.27 -4.57 3.77
C ALA A 77 -7.81 -4.21 2.37
N VAL A 78 -7.49 -5.22 1.56
CA VAL A 78 -7.01 -5.05 0.19
C VAL A 78 -8.05 -5.63 -0.76
N ASP A 79 -8.49 -4.81 -1.72
CA ASP A 79 -9.43 -5.23 -2.76
C ASP A 79 -8.69 -5.30 -4.08
N MET A 80 -8.39 -6.51 -4.53
CA MET A 80 -7.56 -6.74 -5.70
C MET A 80 -7.80 -8.16 -6.23
N ASP A 81 -7.81 -8.30 -7.57
CA ASP A 81 -7.90 -9.60 -8.23
C ASP A 81 -6.58 -9.91 -8.93
N CYS A 82 -6.03 -11.10 -8.68
CA CYS A 82 -4.79 -11.57 -9.29
C CYS A 82 -5.03 -12.81 -10.13
N ASP A 83 -4.21 -12.99 -11.18
CA ASP A 83 -4.22 -14.22 -11.98
C ASP A 83 -3.70 -15.43 -11.19
N VAL A 84 -2.84 -15.18 -10.19
CA VAL A 84 -2.31 -16.22 -9.31
C VAL A 84 -2.66 -15.84 -7.86
N PRO A 85 -3.38 -16.70 -7.11
CA PRO A 85 -3.68 -16.43 -5.71
C PRO A 85 -2.39 -16.21 -4.92
N GLY A 86 -2.34 -15.10 -4.15
CA GLY A 86 -1.14 -14.75 -3.40
C GLY A 86 0.02 -14.26 -4.23
N GLY A 87 -0.17 -14.05 -5.54
CA GLY A 87 0.90 -13.62 -6.42
C GLY A 87 1.28 -12.15 -6.33
N ILE A 88 0.46 -11.35 -5.66
CA ILE A 88 0.73 -9.96 -5.31
C ILE A 88 0.31 -9.78 -3.85
N PHE A 89 1.13 -9.09 -3.07
CA PHE A 89 0.74 -8.77 -1.70
C PHE A 89 1.10 -7.32 -1.36
N LEU A 90 0.42 -6.80 -0.34
CA LEU A 90 0.69 -5.47 0.19
C LEU A 90 1.67 -5.59 1.35
N ARG A 91 2.67 -4.72 1.38
CA ARG A 91 3.63 -4.64 2.48
C ARG A 91 3.60 -3.24 3.06
N LEU A 92 3.44 -3.13 4.37
CA LEU A 92 3.58 -1.87 5.09
C LEU A 92 4.95 -1.81 5.73
N VAL A 93 5.69 -0.73 5.49
CA VAL A 93 7.01 -0.52 6.09
C VAL A 93 6.92 0.70 6.99
N PHE A 94 7.14 0.50 8.28
CA PHE A 94 7.07 1.56 9.28
C PHE A 94 8.45 2.14 9.52
N LEU A 95 8.56 3.47 9.47
CA LEU A 95 9.83 4.17 9.53
C LEU A 95 9.88 5.08 10.75
N GLY A 96 11.02 5.10 11.42
CA GLY A 96 11.27 6.01 12.52
C GLY A 96 11.62 7.41 12.04
N LYS A 97 11.83 8.31 13.00
CA LYS A 97 12.09 9.73 12.74
C LYS A 97 13.31 9.97 11.85
N ASN A 98 14.31 9.10 11.92
CA ASN A 98 15.54 9.21 11.11
C ASN A 98 15.47 8.43 9.80
N GLY A 99 14.29 7.88 9.47
CA GLY A 99 14.12 7.05 8.28
C GLY A 99 14.49 5.59 8.46
N ASP A 100 14.92 5.19 9.66
CA ASP A 100 15.23 3.79 9.95
C ASP A 100 13.95 2.96 10.03
N GLU A 101 14.02 1.72 9.59
CA GLU A 101 12.87 0.83 9.66
C GLU A 101 12.54 0.51 11.13
N ALA A 102 11.32 0.85 11.55
CA ALA A 102 10.81 0.54 12.89
C ALA A 102 10.07 -0.80 12.91
N GLY A 103 9.66 -1.30 11.75
CA GLY A 103 8.96 -2.55 11.59
C GLY A 103 8.36 -2.68 10.22
N SER A 104 7.81 -3.84 9.91
CA SER A 104 7.10 -4.07 8.66
C SER A 104 6.01 -5.10 8.86
N LEU A 105 5.03 -5.08 7.94
CA LEU A 105 3.90 -5.99 7.96
C LEU A 105 3.63 -6.47 6.54
N VAL A 106 3.57 -7.78 6.34
CA VAL A 106 3.14 -8.38 5.08
C VAL A 106 1.66 -8.69 5.19
N VAL A 107 0.87 -8.09 4.29
CA VAL A 107 -0.57 -8.33 4.21
C VAL A 107 -0.78 -9.36 3.09
N ASP A 108 -0.76 -10.63 3.45
CA ASP A 108 -0.90 -11.76 2.53
C ASP A 108 -2.31 -12.33 2.52
N GLN A 109 -3.23 -11.68 3.20
CA GLN A 109 -4.64 -12.02 3.28
C GLN A 109 -5.47 -10.84 2.80
N PRO A 110 -6.74 -11.06 2.40
CA PRO A 110 -7.61 -9.95 1.98
C PRO A 110 -7.77 -8.87 3.04
N GLU A 111 -7.72 -9.25 4.32
CA GLU A 111 -7.79 -8.29 5.41
C GLU A 111 -7.09 -8.82 6.65
N MET A 112 -6.57 -7.93 7.47
CA MET A 112 -5.97 -8.29 8.75
C MET A 112 -5.88 -7.07 9.68
N ASP A 113 -5.82 -7.35 10.98
CA ASP A 113 -5.57 -6.32 11.99
C ASP A 113 -4.07 -6.20 12.25
N PHE A 114 -3.64 -5.00 12.61
CA PHE A 114 -2.25 -4.78 12.99
C PHE A 114 -2.13 -3.68 14.03
N GLN A 115 -1.01 -3.68 14.72
CA GLN A 115 -0.64 -2.61 15.63
C GLN A 115 0.57 -1.86 15.08
N CYS A 116 0.47 -0.53 15.00
CA CYS A 116 1.56 0.30 14.53
C CYS A 116 2.70 0.27 15.55
N PRO A 117 3.96 0.07 15.13
CA PRO A 117 5.09 0.09 16.06
C PRO A 117 5.22 1.44 16.78
N LEU A 118 5.67 1.41 18.04
CA LEU A 118 5.74 2.58 18.92
C LEU A 118 6.50 3.75 18.31
N LYS A 119 7.63 3.48 17.66
CA LYS A 119 8.53 4.53 17.17
C LYS A 119 8.24 4.94 15.72
N THR A 120 7.05 4.61 15.20
CA THR A 120 6.70 4.95 13.84
C THR A 120 6.48 6.45 13.68
N TYR A 121 7.20 7.07 12.77
CA TYR A 121 7.07 8.46 12.39
C TYR A 121 6.37 8.62 11.06
N SER A 122 6.68 7.72 10.12
CA SER A 122 6.06 7.66 8.80
C SER A 122 5.98 6.20 8.37
N TYR A 123 5.29 5.94 7.26
CA TYR A 123 5.25 4.58 6.72
C TYR A 123 5.02 4.62 5.22
N GLU A 124 5.30 3.50 4.59
CA GLU A 124 5.09 3.27 3.17
C GLU A 124 4.22 2.05 2.98
N ALA A 125 3.41 2.04 1.92
CA ALA A 125 2.68 0.85 1.49
C ALA A 125 3.20 0.47 0.11
N GLN A 126 3.54 -0.81 -0.07
CA GLN A 126 4.13 -1.32 -1.31
C GLN A 126 3.33 -2.51 -1.82
N LEU A 127 3.04 -2.54 -3.12
CA LEU A 127 2.59 -3.77 -3.78
C LEU A 127 3.81 -4.52 -4.25
N ILE A 128 3.95 -5.77 -3.81
CA ILE A 128 5.12 -6.60 -4.08
C ILE A 128 4.72 -7.77 -4.98
N CYS A 129 5.52 -8.02 -6.00
CA CYS A 129 5.33 -9.17 -6.88
C CYS A 129 5.78 -10.46 -6.18
N ALA A 130 4.90 -11.46 -6.18
CA ALA A 130 5.20 -12.79 -5.64
C ALA A 130 4.87 -13.88 -6.67
N GLY A 131 5.02 -13.56 -7.97
CA GLY A 131 4.85 -14.52 -9.04
C GLY A 131 3.65 -14.27 -9.96
N ALA A 132 2.77 -13.32 -9.66
CA ALA A 132 1.70 -12.93 -10.56
C ALA A 132 2.22 -11.97 -11.63
N TYR A 133 1.64 -12.01 -12.80
CA TYR A 133 2.00 -11.14 -13.91
C TYR A 133 0.90 -10.16 -14.29
N THR A 134 -0.33 -10.43 -13.89
CA THR A 134 -1.49 -9.61 -14.23
C THR A 134 -2.38 -9.50 -13.00
N PHE A 135 -2.81 -8.28 -12.68
CA PHE A 135 -3.79 -8.10 -11.61
C PHE A 135 -4.63 -6.86 -11.87
N HIS A 136 -5.82 -6.86 -11.24
CA HIS A 136 -6.72 -5.71 -11.19
C HIS A 136 -6.68 -5.16 -9.78
N PHE A 137 -6.19 -3.95 -9.63
CA PHE A 137 -6.15 -3.28 -8.34
C PHE A 137 -7.34 -2.34 -8.20
N HIS A 138 -8.10 -2.51 -7.12
CA HIS A 138 -9.24 -1.65 -6.83
C HIS A 138 -8.89 -0.62 -5.78
N SER A 139 -8.50 -1.07 -4.59
CA SER A 139 -8.15 -0.17 -3.49
C SER A 139 -7.58 -0.95 -2.31
N PHE A 140 -7.05 -0.24 -1.33
CA PHE A 140 -6.90 -0.79 0.00
C PHE A 140 -7.38 0.24 1.02
N THR A 141 -7.88 -0.24 2.15
CA THR A 141 -8.49 0.59 3.19
C THR A 141 -7.77 0.34 4.50
N ILE A 142 -7.41 1.42 5.19
CA ILE A 142 -6.88 1.37 6.55
C ILE A 142 -7.91 1.99 7.46
N SER A 143 -8.32 1.25 8.50
CA SER A 143 -9.34 1.69 9.45
C SER A 143 -8.78 1.67 10.87
N GLU A 144 -9.19 2.64 11.69
CA GLU A 144 -8.87 2.61 13.11
C GLU A 144 -9.65 1.52 13.81
N ARG A 145 -8.98 0.85 14.76
CA ARG A 145 -9.63 -0.12 15.64
C ARG A 145 -9.63 0.44 17.05
N THR A 146 -10.79 0.48 17.67
CA THR A 146 -10.89 0.77 19.09
C THR A 146 -10.68 -0.53 19.88
N ALA A 147 -9.88 -0.43 20.93
CA ALA A 147 -9.59 -1.56 21.77
C ALA A 147 -10.84 -2.06 22.51
#